data_463ec7c9bf6eb6962a704e1b67ebaa12
#
_entry.id   463ec7c9bf6eb6962a704e1b67ebaa12
#
_cell.length_a   1.000
_cell.length_b   1.000
_cell.length_c   1.000
_cell.angle_alpha   90.00
_cell.angle_beta   90.00
_cell.angle_gamma   90.00
#
_symmetry.space_group_name_H-M   'P 1'
#
loop_
_entity.id
_entity.type
_entity.pdbx_description
1 polymer ?
#
loop_
_entity_poly.entity_id
_entity_poly.type
_entity_poly.pdbx_seq_one_letter_code
_entity_poly.pdbx_strand_id
1 'polypeptide(L)'
;MTKKYAILSFFAISLLIFFSCTDNDDEEYTPVSPVTVDLTQVPYPNLSDYHFFEGEMKNQNPSLDVLPYEPISSLFTDYAHKKRFVWLPNGMKATYNGDDQILDLPVGAALIKTFYYDNVQPSNTTKIIETRIMIRKSDGWIFADYVWNDEQTEAYLDLNGSTKNITFKDENDVTRTVDYRIPNESQCIVCHKTKSYENGNYVQKNIPIGIKPQNLNSLFNYGNETKNQLTKWIDAGILTNNFSLPSETNTIVDYNDSSKPIEKRVRSYFDINCAHCHKEHGHCDYRPMKFAFSETYNNLTNMGVCVDTQDMQNFEPALSKLVTPGNIYRSMLYHRLNTVDETYRMPLHGRTVIHEEGVLLVEEWINSLTTPCN
;
A
#
# COMPACT_ATOMS: atom_id res chain seq x y z
N MET A 1 -9.37 75.79 -46.08
CA MET A 1 -9.15 75.54 -44.60
C MET A 1 -9.79 74.26 -44.11
N THR A 2 -10.47 73.41 -44.90
CA THR A 2 -11.24 72.28 -44.43
C THR A 2 -10.53 70.90 -44.44
N LYS A 3 -9.37 70.77 -45.16
CA LYS A 3 -8.64 69.49 -45.25
C LYS A 3 -7.66 69.23 -44.04
N LYS A 4 -7.24 70.25 -43.33
CA LYS A 4 -6.32 70.10 -42.20
C LYS A 4 -7.02 69.60 -40.93
N TYR A 5 -8.29 69.90 -40.74
CA TYR A 5 -9.03 69.48 -39.54
C TYR A 5 -9.55 68.04 -39.65
N ALA A 6 -9.76 67.53 -40.86
CA ALA A 6 -10.16 66.11 -41.07
C ALA A 6 -9.02 65.12 -40.72
N ILE A 7 -7.78 65.49 -40.98
CA ILE A 7 -6.60 64.66 -40.65
C ILE A 7 -6.33 64.66 -39.12
N LEU A 8 -6.53 65.81 -38.45
CA LEU A 8 -6.38 65.85 -36.96
C LEU A 8 -7.49 65.07 -36.23
N SER A 9 -8.71 65.05 -36.73
CA SER A 9 -9.81 64.26 -36.18
C SER A 9 -9.62 62.77 -36.36
N PHE A 10 -9.02 62.35 -37.48
CA PHE A 10 -8.71 60.93 -37.73
C PHE A 10 -7.56 60.42 -36.84
N PHE A 11 -6.56 61.25 -36.57
CA PHE A 11 -5.45 60.94 -35.67
C PHE A 11 -5.90 60.89 -34.17
N ALA A 12 -6.85 61.78 -33.78
CA ALA A 12 -7.43 61.77 -32.40
C ALA A 12 -8.30 60.54 -32.17
N ILE A 13 -9.07 60.06 -33.18
CA ILE A 13 -9.89 58.84 -33.09
C ILE A 13 -9.00 57.60 -33.13
N SER A 14 -7.89 57.56 -33.89
CA SER A 14 -6.90 56.46 -33.84
C SER A 14 -6.20 56.31 -32.48
N LEU A 15 -6.01 57.42 -31.72
CA LEU A 15 -5.34 57.36 -30.42
C LEU A 15 -6.27 56.86 -29.29
N LEU A 16 -7.60 56.91 -29.49
CA LEU A 16 -8.59 56.43 -28.50
C LEU A 16 -8.85 54.89 -28.57
N ILE A 17 -8.38 54.23 -29.63
CA ILE A 17 -8.55 52.80 -29.80
C ILE A 17 -7.44 51.97 -29.09
N PHE A 18 -6.37 52.60 -28.67
CA PHE A 18 -5.25 51.93 -28.00
C PHE A 18 -5.31 51.92 -26.47
N PHE A 19 -6.39 52.43 -25.86
CA PHE A 19 -6.51 52.47 -24.40
C PHE A 19 -7.65 51.56 -23.86
N SER A 20 -8.03 50.53 -24.58
CA SER A 20 -9.02 49.59 -24.09
C SER A 20 -8.46 48.16 -24.31
N CYS A 21 -7.65 47.70 -23.41
CA CYS A 21 -7.39 46.31 -23.01
C CYS A 21 -6.11 46.30 -22.15
N THR A 22 -6.22 46.72 -20.93
CA THR A 22 -5.33 46.28 -19.85
C THR A 22 -6.17 46.05 -18.61
N ASP A 23 -7.12 45.15 -18.69
CA ASP A 23 -7.48 44.36 -17.54
C ASP A 23 -6.47 43.21 -17.51
N ASN A 24 -5.32 43.49 -16.86
CA ASN A 24 -4.42 42.46 -16.39
C ASN A 24 -5.05 41.82 -15.14
N ASP A 25 -6.18 41.19 -15.29
CA ASP A 25 -6.54 40.09 -14.42
C ASP A 25 -5.80 38.86 -14.97
N ASP A 26 -4.47 38.88 -14.85
CA ASP A 26 -3.66 37.65 -14.84
C ASP A 26 -4.06 36.90 -13.55
N GLU A 27 -5.30 36.38 -13.49
CA GLU A 27 -5.63 35.32 -12.57
C GLU A 27 -4.67 34.18 -12.92
N GLU A 28 -3.66 34.00 -12.07
CA GLU A 28 -2.68 32.92 -12.21
C GLU A 28 -3.47 31.61 -12.28
N TYR A 29 -3.51 30.99 -13.48
CA TYR A 29 -4.20 29.72 -13.68
C TYR A 29 -3.63 28.68 -12.73
N THR A 30 -4.37 28.34 -11.70
CA THR A 30 -4.01 27.25 -10.78
C THR A 30 -4.64 25.97 -11.30
N PRO A 31 -3.83 25.00 -11.78
CA PRO A 31 -4.36 23.72 -12.23
C PRO A 31 -5.17 23.03 -11.13
N VAL A 32 -6.31 22.48 -11.49
CA VAL A 32 -7.18 21.73 -10.57
C VAL A 32 -7.07 20.24 -10.87
N SER A 33 -6.94 19.43 -9.83
CA SER A 33 -6.92 17.97 -9.97
C SER A 33 -8.19 17.49 -10.68
N PRO A 34 -8.06 16.63 -11.71
CA PRO A 34 -9.21 16.05 -12.40
C PRO A 34 -9.88 14.93 -11.59
N VAL A 35 -9.30 14.52 -10.47
CA VAL A 35 -9.77 13.39 -9.67
C VAL A 35 -11.18 13.63 -9.14
N THR A 36 -12.05 12.64 -9.32
CA THR A 36 -13.42 12.66 -8.87
C THR A 36 -13.67 11.57 -7.84
N VAL A 37 -14.08 11.94 -6.62
CA VAL A 37 -14.48 11.01 -5.55
C VAL A 37 -15.76 11.55 -4.91
N ASP A 38 -16.91 11.20 -5.49
CA ASP A 38 -18.23 11.51 -4.89
C ASP A 38 -18.58 10.42 -3.88
N LEU A 39 -18.54 10.75 -2.59
CA LEU A 39 -18.80 9.82 -1.50
C LEU A 39 -20.21 9.21 -1.49
N THR A 40 -21.14 9.79 -2.26
CA THR A 40 -22.52 9.26 -2.41
C THR A 40 -22.62 8.22 -3.51
N GLN A 41 -21.66 8.17 -4.46
CA GLN A 41 -21.68 7.32 -5.65
C GLN A 41 -20.60 6.23 -5.65
N VAL A 42 -19.51 6.41 -4.87
CA VAL A 42 -18.42 5.43 -4.82
C VAL A 42 -18.86 4.14 -4.10
N PRO A 43 -18.40 2.95 -4.56
CA PRO A 43 -17.43 2.74 -5.64
C PRO A 43 -18.06 2.90 -7.03
N TYR A 44 -17.34 3.54 -7.96
CA TYR A 44 -17.79 3.67 -9.35
C TYR A 44 -17.70 2.33 -10.11
N PRO A 45 -18.45 2.15 -11.22
CA PRO A 45 -18.40 0.91 -11.99
C PRO A 45 -17.07 0.71 -12.74
N ASN A 46 -16.40 1.79 -13.17
CA ASN A 46 -15.15 1.74 -13.92
C ASN A 46 -14.03 2.45 -13.16
N LEU A 47 -12.79 1.98 -13.31
CA LEU A 47 -11.62 2.63 -12.73
C LEU A 47 -11.37 4.02 -13.32
N SER A 48 -11.64 4.19 -14.62
CA SER A 48 -11.47 5.46 -15.32
C SER A 48 -12.33 6.59 -14.77
N ASP A 49 -13.48 6.28 -14.16
CA ASP A 49 -14.41 7.28 -13.61
C ASP A 49 -13.80 8.11 -12.46
N TYR A 50 -12.73 7.62 -11.83
CA TYR A 50 -11.99 8.34 -10.77
C TYR A 50 -11.00 9.37 -11.32
N HIS A 51 -10.53 9.23 -12.55
CA HIS A 51 -9.51 10.08 -13.16
C HIS A 51 -8.16 10.10 -12.38
N PHE A 52 -7.79 8.99 -11.73
CA PHE A 52 -6.52 8.90 -10.99
C PHE A 52 -5.30 8.89 -11.90
N PHE A 53 -5.46 8.54 -13.17
CA PHE A 53 -4.38 8.41 -14.13
C PHE A 53 -4.65 9.26 -15.37
N GLU A 54 -3.60 9.85 -15.94
CA GLU A 54 -3.65 10.60 -17.18
C GLU A 54 -3.09 9.81 -18.37
N GLY A 55 -3.58 10.13 -19.57
CA GLY A 55 -3.20 9.43 -20.80
C GLY A 55 -3.76 8.01 -20.86
N GLU A 56 -3.00 7.07 -21.42
CA GLU A 56 -3.39 5.65 -21.42
C GLU A 56 -3.30 5.09 -20.00
N MET A 57 -4.42 4.69 -19.43
CA MET A 57 -4.54 4.27 -18.03
C MET A 57 -3.59 3.12 -17.65
N LYS A 58 -3.27 2.20 -18.60
CA LYS A 58 -2.28 1.13 -18.37
C LYS A 58 -0.87 1.62 -18.02
N ASN A 59 -0.50 2.83 -18.44
CA ASN A 59 0.80 3.43 -18.12
C ASN A 59 0.84 3.89 -16.66
N GLN A 60 -0.32 4.11 -16.05
CA GLN A 60 -0.49 4.55 -14.66
C GLN A 60 0.33 5.80 -14.33
N ASN A 61 0.32 6.77 -15.26
CA ASN A 61 0.84 8.09 -15.01
C ASN A 61 -0.15 8.81 -14.06
N PRO A 62 0.30 9.22 -12.87
CA PRO A 62 -0.62 9.80 -11.91
C PRO A 62 -1.11 11.16 -12.38
N SER A 63 -2.41 11.41 -12.24
CA SER A 63 -3.02 12.73 -12.44
C SER A 63 -2.52 13.73 -11.40
N LEU A 64 -2.75 15.02 -11.65
CA LEU A 64 -2.39 16.08 -10.71
C LEU A 64 -2.92 15.77 -9.31
N ASP A 65 -2.08 15.97 -8.29
CA ASP A 65 -2.32 15.70 -6.86
C ASP A 65 -2.44 14.21 -6.48
N VAL A 66 -2.23 13.30 -7.41
CA VAL A 66 -2.08 11.87 -7.11
C VAL A 66 -0.60 11.56 -6.92
N LEU A 67 -0.19 11.23 -5.69
CA LEU A 67 1.21 10.99 -5.37
C LEU A 67 1.54 9.50 -5.33
N PRO A 68 2.55 9.03 -6.07
CA PRO A 68 3.07 7.68 -5.93
C PRO A 68 3.82 7.53 -4.61
N TYR A 69 3.78 6.32 -4.03
CA TYR A 69 4.56 5.96 -2.86
C TYR A 69 4.88 4.47 -2.83
N GLU A 70 5.87 4.10 -2.04
CA GLU A 70 6.23 2.70 -1.84
C GLU A 70 6.67 2.44 -0.40
N PRO A 71 6.07 1.46 0.31
CA PRO A 71 6.57 1.01 1.59
C PRO A 71 7.97 0.41 1.47
N ILE A 72 8.85 0.67 2.44
CA ILE A 72 10.22 0.11 2.47
C ILE A 72 10.21 -1.42 2.35
N SER A 73 9.30 -2.07 3.09
CA SER A 73 9.04 -3.50 2.98
C SER A 73 7.68 -3.72 2.34
N SER A 74 7.63 -4.51 1.27
CA SER A 74 6.39 -4.76 0.53
C SER A 74 5.70 -6.04 1.01
N LEU A 75 4.36 -6.00 1.13
CA LEU A 75 3.55 -7.18 1.39
C LEU A 75 3.67 -8.15 0.21
N PHE A 76 3.97 -9.42 0.49
CA PHE A 76 4.01 -10.47 -0.52
C PHE A 76 2.61 -10.80 -1.06
N THR A 77 2.50 -10.99 -2.37
CA THR A 77 1.28 -11.40 -3.06
C THR A 77 1.67 -12.13 -4.35
N ASP A 78 1.93 -13.42 -4.25
CA ASP A 78 2.21 -14.30 -5.40
C ASP A 78 3.21 -13.74 -6.44
N TYR A 79 4.25 -13.04 -5.99
CA TYR A 79 5.26 -12.35 -6.82
C TYR A 79 4.71 -11.21 -7.71
N ALA A 80 3.45 -10.82 -7.56
CA ALA A 80 2.96 -9.65 -8.29
C ALA A 80 3.69 -8.38 -7.86
N HIS A 81 4.12 -7.57 -8.82
CA HIS A 81 4.62 -6.21 -8.60
C HIS A 81 3.47 -5.29 -8.20
N LYS A 82 3.78 -4.16 -7.57
CA LYS A 82 2.77 -3.21 -7.10
C LYS A 82 3.17 -1.78 -7.41
N LYS A 83 2.22 -0.98 -7.91
CA LYS A 83 2.28 0.48 -7.86
C LYS A 83 1.29 0.97 -6.83
N ARG A 84 1.62 2.03 -6.10
CA ARG A 84 0.74 2.59 -5.07
C ARG A 84 0.68 4.10 -5.20
N PHE A 85 -0.51 4.63 -4.98
CA PHE A 85 -0.76 6.07 -5.05
C PHE A 85 -1.68 6.48 -3.91
N VAL A 86 -1.55 7.74 -3.52
CA VAL A 86 -2.43 8.39 -2.55
C VAL A 86 -2.98 9.67 -3.17
N TRP A 87 -4.25 9.93 -2.92
CA TRP A 87 -4.90 11.19 -3.24
C TRP A 87 -5.74 11.66 -2.07
N LEU A 88 -5.71 12.95 -1.79
CA LEU A 88 -6.53 13.61 -0.79
C LEU A 88 -7.34 14.74 -1.43
N PRO A 89 -8.56 15.01 -0.95
CA PRO A 89 -9.31 16.20 -1.37
C PRO A 89 -8.50 17.48 -1.15
N ASN A 90 -8.65 18.43 -2.06
CA ASN A 90 -7.89 19.68 -2.04
C ASN A 90 -7.94 20.38 -0.66
N GLY A 91 -6.78 20.81 -0.18
CA GLY A 91 -6.62 21.49 1.11
C GLY A 91 -6.69 20.58 2.34
N MET A 92 -7.00 19.28 2.17
CA MET A 92 -7.02 18.32 3.26
C MET A 92 -5.65 17.72 3.51
N LYS A 93 -5.37 17.33 4.76
CA LYS A 93 -4.10 16.75 5.17
C LYS A 93 -4.30 15.49 6.00
N ALA A 94 -3.42 14.53 5.82
CA ALA A 94 -3.24 13.43 6.75
C ALA A 94 -2.57 13.94 8.05
N THR A 95 -2.84 13.26 9.15
CA THR A 95 -2.19 13.55 10.44
C THR A 95 -1.33 12.38 10.91
N TYR A 96 -0.24 12.74 11.59
CA TYR A 96 0.68 11.80 12.22
C TYR A 96 0.18 11.46 13.63
N ASN A 97 0.13 10.15 13.95
CA ASN A 97 -0.32 9.65 15.25
C ASN A 97 0.70 8.72 15.95
N GLY A 98 1.94 8.68 15.45
CA GLY A 98 3.01 7.82 15.94
C GLY A 98 3.74 7.12 14.80
N ASP A 99 4.98 6.70 15.02
CA ASP A 99 5.82 6.07 14.01
C ASP A 99 5.22 4.75 13.48
N ASP A 100 4.59 3.99 14.38
CA ASP A 100 4.00 2.66 14.13
C ASP A 100 2.50 2.68 13.82
N GLN A 101 1.88 3.87 13.90
CA GLN A 101 0.47 4.04 13.61
C GLN A 101 0.24 4.37 12.15
N ILE A 102 -0.90 3.95 11.62
CA ILE A 102 -1.34 4.35 10.29
C ILE A 102 -1.60 5.85 10.28
N LEU A 103 -1.09 6.56 9.26
CA LEU A 103 -1.42 7.96 9.03
C LEU A 103 -2.95 8.12 8.97
N ASP A 104 -3.51 9.05 9.74
CA ASP A 104 -4.94 9.32 9.71
C ASP A 104 -5.27 10.21 8.51
N LEU A 105 -5.86 9.61 7.48
CA LEU A 105 -6.24 10.28 6.27
C LEU A 105 -7.66 10.86 6.40
N PRO A 106 -7.90 12.05 5.83
CA PRO A 106 -9.20 12.71 5.92
C PRO A 106 -10.29 11.97 5.14
N VAL A 107 -11.55 12.26 5.47
CA VAL A 107 -12.70 11.79 4.69
C VAL A 107 -12.56 12.24 3.23
N GLY A 108 -12.82 11.34 2.29
CA GLY A 108 -12.63 11.53 0.85
C GLY A 108 -11.26 11.05 0.33
N ALA A 109 -10.28 10.81 1.20
CA ALA A 109 -8.99 10.30 0.77
C ALA A 109 -9.10 8.93 0.08
N ALA A 110 -8.27 8.72 -0.94
CA ALA A 110 -8.18 7.48 -1.68
C ALA A 110 -6.76 6.91 -1.63
N LEU A 111 -6.66 5.60 -1.41
CA LEU A 111 -5.45 4.81 -1.56
C LEU A 111 -5.65 3.86 -2.73
N ILE A 112 -4.76 3.93 -3.71
CA ILE A 112 -4.83 3.17 -4.95
C ILE A 112 -3.65 2.20 -4.97
N LYS A 113 -3.90 0.91 -5.26
CA LYS A 113 -2.87 -0.12 -5.33
C LYS A 113 -3.10 -1.04 -6.50
N THR A 114 -2.22 -0.96 -7.48
CA THR A 114 -2.25 -1.78 -8.69
C THR A 114 -1.32 -2.97 -8.56
N PHE A 115 -1.77 -4.14 -9.00
CA PHE A 115 -1.01 -5.39 -9.07
C PHE A 115 -0.77 -5.77 -10.51
N TYR A 116 0.46 -6.10 -10.86
CA TYR A 116 0.86 -6.43 -12.22
C TYR A 116 2.00 -7.45 -12.22
N TYR A 117 2.18 -8.10 -13.36
CA TYR A 117 3.33 -8.97 -13.64
C TYR A 117 4.04 -8.46 -14.88
N ASP A 118 5.35 -8.52 -14.86
CA ASP A 118 6.18 -8.34 -16.03
C ASP A 118 6.47 -9.69 -16.70
N ASN A 119 6.90 -9.66 -17.97
CA ASN A 119 7.28 -10.85 -18.73
C ASN A 119 6.20 -11.95 -18.76
N VAL A 120 4.92 -11.58 -18.81
CA VAL A 120 3.80 -12.51 -18.89
C VAL A 120 3.80 -13.24 -20.23
N GLN A 121 3.71 -14.56 -20.17
CA GLN A 121 3.79 -15.42 -21.32
C GLN A 121 2.42 -15.61 -21.99
N PRO A 122 2.32 -15.84 -23.33
CA PRO A 122 3.45 -16.01 -24.28
C PRO A 122 4.00 -14.67 -24.85
N SER A 123 3.32 -13.55 -24.64
CA SER A 123 3.66 -12.26 -25.27
C SER A 123 4.91 -11.57 -24.70
N ASN A 124 5.37 -12.02 -23.54
CA ASN A 124 6.49 -11.42 -22.79
C ASN A 124 6.27 -9.93 -22.50
N THR A 125 5.07 -9.56 -22.08
CA THR A 125 4.66 -8.17 -21.83
C THR A 125 4.25 -7.99 -20.37
N THR A 126 4.20 -6.74 -19.91
CA THR A 126 3.59 -6.37 -18.63
C THR A 126 2.07 -6.54 -18.72
N LYS A 127 1.46 -7.19 -17.73
CA LYS A 127 0.00 -7.33 -17.60
C LYS A 127 -0.46 -6.88 -16.22
N ILE A 128 -1.32 -5.87 -16.19
CA ILE A 128 -2.00 -5.45 -14.97
C ILE A 128 -3.16 -6.42 -14.72
N ILE A 129 -3.30 -6.85 -13.48
CA ILE A 129 -4.32 -7.83 -13.10
C ILE A 129 -5.50 -7.14 -12.44
N GLU A 130 -5.23 -6.34 -11.40
CA GLU A 130 -6.25 -5.61 -10.63
C GLU A 130 -5.72 -4.29 -10.10
N THR A 131 -6.63 -3.37 -9.81
CA THR A 131 -6.36 -2.15 -9.04
C THR A 131 -7.34 -2.08 -7.90
N ARG A 132 -6.83 -2.13 -6.67
CA ARG A 132 -7.61 -1.99 -5.44
C ARG A 132 -7.63 -0.54 -4.99
N ILE A 133 -8.80 -0.06 -4.63
CA ILE A 133 -9.00 1.27 -4.09
C ILE A 133 -9.59 1.16 -2.70
N MET A 134 -9.06 1.92 -1.76
CA MET A 134 -9.68 2.17 -0.47
C MET A 134 -10.08 3.64 -0.40
N ILE A 135 -11.33 3.93 -0.06
CA ILE A 135 -11.84 5.31 0.08
C ILE A 135 -12.29 5.53 1.51
N ARG A 136 -11.82 6.63 2.11
CA ARG A 136 -12.18 7.03 3.46
C ARG A 136 -13.57 7.69 3.47
N LYS A 137 -14.55 7.04 4.07
CA LYS A 137 -15.87 7.61 4.37
C LYS A 137 -15.94 8.06 5.83
N SER A 138 -16.98 8.75 6.23
CA SER A 138 -17.16 9.24 7.61
C SER A 138 -17.24 8.11 8.65
N ASP A 139 -17.75 6.95 8.24
CA ASP A 139 -17.95 5.75 9.08
C ASP A 139 -16.84 4.70 8.96
N GLY A 140 -15.85 4.90 8.07
CA GLY A 140 -14.74 3.97 7.91
C GLY A 140 -14.17 3.97 6.50
N TRP A 141 -13.49 2.87 6.14
CA TRP A 141 -12.93 2.66 4.81
C TRP A 141 -13.78 1.66 4.04
N ILE A 142 -14.09 1.98 2.79
CA ILE A 142 -14.66 1.02 1.83
C ILE A 142 -13.57 0.46 0.95
N PHE A 143 -13.82 -0.74 0.41
CA PHE A 143 -12.96 -1.43 -0.54
C PHE A 143 -13.64 -1.45 -1.91
N ALA A 144 -12.84 -1.27 -2.96
CA ALA A 144 -13.27 -1.45 -4.33
C ALA A 144 -12.13 -2.14 -5.10
N ASP A 145 -12.42 -3.26 -5.71
CA ASP A 145 -11.47 -4.01 -6.50
C ASP A 145 -11.85 -3.94 -7.98
N TYR A 146 -10.92 -3.54 -8.83
CA TYR A 146 -11.13 -3.34 -10.26
C TYR A 146 -10.28 -4.32 -11.05
N VAL A 147 -10.93 -5.22 -11.76
CA VAL A 147 -10.27 -6.23 -12.61
C VAL A 147 -10.05 -5.69 -14.00
N TRP A 148 -8.81 -5.70 -14.47
CA TRP A 148 -8.44 -5.21 -15.78
C TRP A 148 -8.90 -6.14 -16.90
N ASN A 149 -9.39 -5.53 -18.01
CA ASN A 149 -9.69 -6.25 -19.22
C ASN A 149 -8.41 -6.73 -19.92
N ASP A 150 -8.55 -7.67 -20.85
CA ASP A 150 -7.39 -8.24 -21.56
C ASP A 150 -6.69 -7.23 -22.47
N GLU A 151 -7.41 -6.24 -22.98
CA GLU A 151 -6.90 -5.14 -23.81
C GLU A 151 -6.09 -4.11 -23.01
N GLN A 152 -6.14 -4.18 -21.68
CA GLN A 152 -5.45 -3.24 -20.75
C GLN A 152 -5.88 -1.78 -20.96
N THR A 153 -7.15 -1.56 -21.29
CA THR A 153 -7.72 -0.23 -21.56
C THR A 153 -8.64 0.26 -20.45
N GLU A 154 -9.25 -0.68 -19.70
CA GLU A 154 -10.20 -0.39 -18.62
C GLU A 154 -10.13 -1.47 -17.54
N ALA A 155 -10.57 -1.10 -16.32
CA ALA A 155 -10.79 -2.03 -15.24
C ALA A 155 -12.17 -1.85 -14.63
N TYR A 156 -12.85 -2.95 -14.36
CA TYR A 156 -14.25 -2.99 -13.93
C TYR A 156 -14.35 -3.44 -12.47
N LEU A 157 -15.29 -2.83 -11.75
CA LEU A 157 -15.57 -3.19 -10.36
C LEU A 157 -15.97 -4.68 -10.24
N ASP A 158 -15.25 -5.43 -9.43
CA ASP A 158 -15.53 -6.81 -9.07
C ASP A 158 -15.69 -6.96 -7.55
N LEU A 159 -16.90 -7.22 -7.10
CA LEU A 159 -17.21 -7.46 -5.68
C LEU A 159 -17.18 -8.94 -5.30
N ASN A 160 -17.14 -9.85 -6.29
CA ASN A 160 -17.26 -11.29 -6.07
C ASN A 160 -15.91 -11.97 -5.89
N GLY A 161 -14.86 -11.35 -6.42
CA GLY A 161 -13.54 -11.94 -6.51
C GLY A 161 -13.43 -13.01 -7.59
N SER A 162 -12.23 -13.26 -8.05
CA SER A 162 -11.96 -14.22 -9.13
C SER A 162 -10.56 -14.80 -9.02
N THR A 163 -10.20 -15.71 -9.93
CA THR A 163 -8.85 -16.26 -10.04
C THR A 163 -8.35 -16.09 -11.46
N LYS A 164 -7.10 -15.65 -11.60
CA LYS A 164 -6.41 -15.51 -12.89
C LYS A 164 -5.19 -16.43 -12.89
N ASN A 165 -5.11 -17.34 -13.86
CA ASN A 165 -3.91 -18.14 -14.07
C ASN A 165 -2.88 -17.29 -14.85
N ILE A 166 -1.72 -17.03 -14.24
CA ILE A 166 -0.67 -16.18 -14.80
C ILE A 166 0.62 -16.96 -14.90
N THR A 167 1.16 -17.06 -16.10
CA THR A 167 2.51 -17.60 -16.35
C THR A 167 3.43 -16.46 -16.75
N PHE A 168 4.53 -16.30 -16.04
CA PHE A 168 5.50 -15.20 -16.23
C PHE A 168 6.92 -15.69 -16.00
N LYS A 169 7.91 -14.91 -16.45
CA LYS A 169 9.31 -15.11 -16.09
C LYS A 169 9.71 -14.13 -14.97
N ASP A 170 10.29 -14.68 -13.91
CA ASP A 170 10.79 -13.88 -12.80
C ASP A 170 12.14 -13.19 -13.16
N GLU A 171 12.69 -12.43 -12.21
CA GLU A 171 13.95 -11.70 -12.38
C GLU A 171 15.15 -12.59 -12.70
N ASN A 172 15.07 -13.90 -12.39
CA ASN A 172 16.09 -14.90 -12.67
C ASN A 172 15.81 -15.67 -13.97
N ASP A 173 14.87 -15.20 -14.82
CA ASP A 173 14.40 -15.85 -16.06
C ASP A 173 13.76 -17.25 -15.81
N VAL A 174 13.33 -17.53 -14.59
CA VAL A 174 12.61 -18.76 -14.24
C VAL A 174 11.14 -18.59 -14.57
N THR A 175 10.58 -19.54 -15.32
CA THR A 175 9.14 -19.54 -15.63
C THR A 175 8.37 -20.00 -14.39
N ARG A 176 7.46 -19.13 -13.92
CA ARG A 176 6.54 -19.40 -12.81
C ARG A 176 5.10 -19.36 -13.30
N THR A 177 4.25 -20.15 -12.69
CA THR A 177 2.80 -20.10 -12.89
C THR A 177 2.11 -19.99 -11.55
N VAL A 178 1.19 -19.04 -11.45
CA VAL A 178 0.41 -18.77 -10.23
C VAL A 178 -1.08 -18.73 -10.56
N ASP A 179 -1.89 -19.22 -9.66
CA ASP A 179 -3.35 -19.01 -9.66
C ASP A 179 -3.65 -17.77 -8.80
N TYR A 180 -3.38 -16.61 -9.37
CA TYR A 180 -3.54 -15.34 -8.69
C TYR A 180 -4.99 -15.12 -8.26
N ARG A 181 -5.21 -14.96 -6.95
CA ARG A 181 -6.54 -14.80 -6.38
C ARG A 181 -6.87 -13.32 -6.16
N ILE A 182 -7.83 -12.82 -6.91
CA ILE A 182 -8.48 -11.54 -6.69
C ILE A 182 -9.50 -11.74 -5.55
N PRO A 183 -9.39 -11.03 -4.41
CA PRO A 183 -10.25 -11.27 -3.26
C PRO A 183 -11.64 -10.65 -3.44
N ASN A 184 -12.64 -11.22 -2.78
CA ASN A 184 -13.90 -10.52 -2.55
C ASN A 184 -13.81 -9.63 -1.30
N GLU A 185 -14.82 -8.78 -1.08
CA GLU A 185 -14.84 -7.83 0.04
C GLU A 185 -14.67 -8.51 1.42
N SER A 186 -15.31 -9.66 1.64
CA SER A 186 -15.21 -10.37 2.92
C SER A 186 -13.79 -10.84 3.22
N GLN A 187 -13.01 -11.17 2.20
CA GLN A 187 -11.60 -11.54 2.32
C GLN A 187 -10.71 -10.33 2.57
N CYS A 188 -11.05 -9.16 2.00
CA CYS A 188 -10.35 -7.90 2.33
C CYS A 188 -10.48 -7.57 3.82
N ILE A 189 -11.69 -7.68 4.36
CA ILE A 189 -11.99 -7.39 5.77
C ILE A 189 -11.15 -8.25 6.73
N VAL A 190 -10.82 -9.50 6.40
CA VAL A 190 -9.99 -10.36 7.28
C VAL A 190 -8.66 -9.68 7.66
N CYS A 191 -7.99 -9.05 6.69
CA CYS A 191 -6.70 -8.40 6.89
C CYS A 191 -6.84 -6.93 7.33
N HIS A 192 -7.90 -6.26 6.88
CA HIS A 192 -8.06 -4.82 7.04
C HIS A 192 -8.90 -4.40 8.24
N LYS A 193 -9.41 -5.33 9.05
CA LYS A 193 -10.21 -4.98 10.22
C LYS A 193 -9.38 -4.72 11.48
N THR A 194 -9.87 -3.81 12.30
CA THR A 194 -9.41 -3.59 13.66
C THR A 194 -10.61 -3.40 14.59
N LYS A 195 -10.41 -3.57 15.88
CA LYS A 195 -11.40 -3.26 16.91
C LYS A 195 -11.08 -1.89 17.51
N SER A 196 -12.04 -1.00 17.55
CA SER A 196 -11.96 0.31 18.21
C SER A 196 -12.95 0.32 19.38
N TYR A 197 -12.53 0.88 20.52
CA TYR A 197 -13.43 1.02 21.68
C TYR A 197 -14.14 2.35 21.62
N GLU A 198 -15.46 2.33 21.39
CA GLU A 198 -16.29 3.53 21.22
C GLU A 198 -17.57 3.41 22.02
N ASN A 199 -17.92 4.48 22.73
CA ASN A 199 -19.17 4.56 23.50
C ASN A 199 -19.43 3.34 24.42
N GLY A 200 -18.36 2.80 25.04
CA GLY A 200 -18.45 1.65 25.93
C GLY A 200 -18.46 0.28 25.26
N ASN A 201 -18.32 0.20 23.93
CA ASN A 201 -18.34 -1.05 23.19
C ASN A 201 -17.17 -1.15 22.19
N TYR A 202 -16.77 -2.39 21.85
CA TYR A 202 -15.86 -2.62 20.74
C TYR A 202 -16.63 -2.58 19.42
N VAL A 203 -16.19 -1.69 18.52
CA VAL A 203 -16.72 -1.56 17.16
C VAL A 203 -15.66 -2.02 16.17
N GLN A 204 -16.03 -2.83 15.18
CA GLN A 204 -15.14 -3.21 14.10
C GLN A 204 -15.02 -2.07 13.09
N LYS A 205 -13.79 -1.75 12.70
CA LYS A 205 -13.48 -0.78 11.63
C LYS A 205 -12.53 -1.37 10.61
N ASN A 206 -12.65 -0.92 9.38
CA ASN A 206 -11.69 -1.20 8.33
C ASN A 206 -10.56 -0.16 8.37
N ILE A 207 -9.31 -0.60 8.17
CA ILE A 207 -8.13 0.26 8.18
C ILE A 207 -7.18 -0.10 7.02
N PRO A 208 -6.41 0.85 6.50
CA PRO A 208 -5.33 0.57 5.56
C PRO A 208 -4.20 -0.27 6.18
N ILE A 209 -3.35 -0.84 5.32
CA ILE A 209 -2.13 -1.56 5.71
C ILE A 209 -0.94 -0.87 5.05
N GLY A 210 0.15 -0.68 5.81
CA GLY A 210 1.45 -0.27 5.28
C GLY A 210 1.71 1.23 5.21
N ILE A 211 0.73 2.11 5.33
CA ILE A 211 0.93 3.58 5.34
C ILE A 211 1.27 4.11 6.73
N LYS A 212 2.29 3.51 7.36
CA LYS A 212 2.84 3.96 8.63
C LYS A 212 4.08 4.82 8.39
N PRO A 213 4.35 5.86 9.19
CA PRO A 213 5.57 6.66 9.05
C PRO A 213 6.84 5.82 9.04
N GLN A 214 6.96 4.82 9.91
CA GLN A 214 8.11 3.90 9.95
C GLN A 214 8.33 3.13 8.65
N ASN A 215 7.30 2.92 7.83
CA ASN A 215 7.35 2.19 6.57
C ASN A 215 7.49 3.11 5.34
N LEU A 216 7.26 4.41 5.52
CA LEU A 216 7.38 5.45 4.48
C LEU A 216 8.62 6.33 4.65
N ASN A 217 9.41 6.12 5.71
CA ASN A 217 10.61 6.92 5.99
C ASN A 217 11.80 6.47 5.12
N SER A 218 11.66 6.57 3.81
CA SER A 218 12.69 6.22 2.83
C SER A 218 12.69 7.18 1.65
N LEU A 219 13.78 7.18 0.90
CA LEU A 219 13.88 7.89 -0.37
C LEU A 219 13.04 7.18 -1.44
N PHE A 220 12.33 7.96 -2.24
CA PHE A 220 11.58 7.50 -3.39
C PHE A 220 11.90 8.39 -4.60
N ASN A 221 12.01 7.78 -5.80
CA ASN A 221 12.25 8.50 -7.03
C ASN A 221 10.91 8.93 -7.65
N TYR A 222 10.64 10.23 -7.63
CA TYR A 222 9.43 10.86 -8.21
C TYR A 222 9.59 11.21 -9.70
N GLY A 223 10.69 10.78 -10.33
CA GLY A 223 11.01 11.08 -11.72
C GLY A 223 11.84 12.36 -11.85
N ASN A 224 11.37 13.48 -11.35
CA ASN A 224 12.06 14.77 -11.36
C ASN A 224 12.96 15.00 -10.13
N GLU A 225 12.72 14.29 -9.04
CA GLU A 225 13.51 14.36 -7.81
C GLU A 225 13.50 13.03 -7.07
N THR A 226 14.55 12.78 -6.26
CA THR A 226 14.55 11.71 -5.25
C THR A 226 14.46 12.36 -3.88
N LYS A 227 13.41 12.00 -3.11
CA LYS A 227 13.11 12.66 -1.84
C LYS A 227 12.54 11.66 -0.83
N ASN A 228 12.73 11.95 0.47
CA ASN A 228 12.05 11.20 1.52
C ASN A 228 10.54 11.32 1.36
N GLN A 229 9.81 10.21 1.40
CA GLN A 229 8.38 10.17 1.11
C GLN A 229 7.55 11.00 2.08
N LEU A 230 7.85 10.94 3.39
CA LEU A 230 7.14 11.75 4.39
C LEU A 230 7.39 13.25 4.15
N THR A 231 8.63 13.62 3.84
CA THR A 231 8.97 15.01 3.48
C THR A 231 8.25 15.44 2.19
N LYS A 232 8.19 14.57 1.19
CA LYS A 232 7.44 14.85 -0.05
C LYS A 232 5.96 15.09 0.22
N TRP A 233 5.34 14.29 1.10
CA TRP A 233 3.93 14.47 1.46
C TRP A 233 3.69 15.77 2.24
N ILE A 234 4.64 16.18 3.10
CA ILE A 234 4.59 17.48 3.81
C ILE A 234 4.67 18.62 2.79
N ASP A 235 5.64 18.57 1.87
CA ASP A 235 5.84 19.63 0.86
C ASP A 235 4.69 19.74 -0.14
N ALA A 236 4.08 18.60 -0.48
CA ALA A 236 2.85 18.54 -1.29
C ALA A 236 1.60 19.04 -0.52
N GLY A 237 1.74 19.36 0.75
CA GLY A 237 0.65 19.86 1.58
C GLY A 237 -0.39 18.81 2.01
N ILE A 238 -0.11 17.52 1.79
CA ILE A 238 -1.04 16.43 2.12
C ILE A 238 -0.73 15.73 3.46
N LEU A 239 0.34 16.13 4.16
CA LEU A 239 0.67 15.63 5.50
C LEU A 239 1.00 16.83 6.42
N THR A 240 0.54 16.76 7.66
CA THR A 240 0.93 17.76 8.68
C THR A 240 2.43 17.67 8.98
N ASN A 241 3.06 18.79 9.37
CA ASN A 241 4.50 18.86 9.64
C ASN A 241 4.84 19.05 11.13
N ASN A 242 3.95 18.61 12.02
CA ASN A 242 4.06 18.80 13.47
C ASN A 242 4.74 17.62 14.19
N PHE A 243 5.56 16.83 13.50
CA PHE A 243 6.30 15.69 14.03
C PHE A 243 7.73 15.65 13.49
N SER A 244 8.59 14.86 14.14
CA SER A 244 9.91 14.50 13.62
C SER A 244 9.82 13.19 12.83
N LEU A 245 10.64 13.04 11.78
CA LEU A 245 10.74 11.79 11.05
C LEU A 245 11.14 10.64 12.00
N PRO A 246 10.63 9.41 11.78
CA PRO A 246 11.04 8.25 12.56
C PRO A 246 12.55 8.11 12.64
N SER A 247 13.07 7.78 13.83
CA SER A 247 14.49 7.48 14.01
C SER A 247 14.88 6.22 13.24
N GLU A 248 16.20 6.00 13.05
CA GLU A 248 16.68 4.78 12.41
C GLU A 248 16.21 3.51 13.13
N THR A 249 16.12 3.53 14.45
CA THR A 249 15.65 2.39 15.25
C THR A 249 14.16 2.12 15.06
N ASN A 250 13.37 3.15 14.78
CA ASN A 250 11.93 3.08 14.55
C ASN A 250 11.57 2.94 13.07
N THR A 251 12.53 3.05 12.16
CA THR A 251 12.31 2.86 10.73
C THR A 251 12.53 1.38 10.37
N ILE A 252 11.60 0.77 9.67
CA ILE A 252 11.76 -0.59 9.14
C ILE A 252 12.83 -0.62 8.04
N VAL A 253 13.26 -1.80 7.64
CA VAL A 253 14.22 -1.98 6.53
C VAL A 253 13.60 -2.85 5.45
N ASP A 254 14.13 -2.76 4.24
CA ASP A 254 13.81 -3.77 3.23
C ASP A 254 14.27 -5.13 3.73
N TYR A 255 13.34 -6.07 3.88
CA TYR A 255 13.67 -7.41 4.37
C TYR A 255 14.56 -8.20 3.40
N ASN A 256 14.65 -7.78 2.12
CA ASN A 256 15.54 -8.38 1.12
C ASN A 256 16.97 -7.81 1.19
N ASP A 257 17.19 -6.66 1.84
CA ASP A 257 18.52 -6.05 1.96
C ASP A 257 19.39 -6.84 2.94
N SER A 258 20.21 -7.75 2.42
CA SER A 258 21.11 -8.61 3.20
C SER A 258 22.21 -7.83 3.97
N SER A 259 22.42 -6.55 3.67
CA SER A 259 23.34 -5.69 4.44
C SER A 259 22.78 -5.31 5.82
N LYS A 260 21.48 -5.49 6.05
CA LYS A 260 20.83 -5.18 7.33
C LYS A 260 20.83 -6.38 8.29
N PRO A 261 20.83 -6.12 9.60
CA PRO A 261 20.77 -7.19 10.60
C PRO A 261 19.57 -8.12 10.39
N ILE A 262 19.79 -9.43 10.47
CA ILE A 262 18.76 -10.47 10.24
C ILE A 262 17.52 -10.25 11.12
N GLU A 263 17.69 -9.89 12.39
CA GLU A 263 16.61 -9.61 13.33
C GLU A 263 15.74 -8.45 12.83
N LYS A 264 16.34 -7.35 12.35
CA LYS A 264 15.62 -6.20 11.85
C LYS A 264 14.89 -6.52 10.54
N ARG A 265 15.48 -7.32 9.65
CA ARG A 265 14.87 -7.81 8.41
C ARG A 265 13.65 -8.67 8.69
N VAL A 266 13.75 -9.63 9.59
CA VAL A 266 12.62 -10.51 9.96
C VAL A 266 11.50 -9.73 10.63
N ARG A 267 11.79 -8.80 11.51
CA ARG A 267 10.77 -7.91 12.12
C ARG A 267 10.07 -7.07 11.07
N SER A 268 10.80 -6.53 10.09
CA SER A 268 10.22 -5.80 8.96
C SER A 268 9.31 -6.67 8.09
N TYR A 269 9.73 -7.92 7.85
CA TYR A 269 8.93 -8.92 7.14
C TYR A 269 7.64 -9.26 7.88
N PHE A 270 7.73 -9.48 9.19
CA PHE A 270 6.56 -9.79 10.02
C PHE A 270 5.60 -8.61 10.14
N ASP A 271 6.11 -7.38 10.24
CA ASP A 271 5.26 -6.19 10.32
C ASP A 271 4.35 -6.06 9.11
N ILE A 272 4.88 -6.20 7.90
CA ILE A 272 4.08 -5.99 6.70
C ILE A 272 3.24 -7.20 6.31
N ASN A 273 3.71 -8.44 6.57
CA ASN A 273 3.02 -9.65 6.13
C ASN A 273 2.12 -10.29 7.21
N CYS A 274 2.31 -9.98 8.50
CA CYS A 274 1.65 -10.69 9.58
C CYS A 274 0.95 -9.77 10.60
N ALA A 275 1.55 -8.61 10.91
CA ALA A 275 1.09 -7.76 12.02
C ALA A 275 -0.31 -7.19 11.82
N HIS A 276 -0.78 -7.02 10.59
CA HIS A 276 -2.14 -6.53 10.35
C HIS A 276 -3.21 -7.45 10.95
N CYS A 277 -2.93 -8.77 11.07
CA CYS A 277 -3.78 -9.72 11.78
C CYS A 277 -3.28 -9.97 13.21
N HIS A 278 -1.95 -10.15 13.42
CA HIS A 278 -1.31 -10.55 14.66
C HIS A 278 -0.76 -9.34 15.43
N LYS A 279 -1.64 -8.45 15.85
CA LYS A 279 -1.38 -7.32 16.75
C LYS A 279 -2.59 -7.14 17.66
N GLU A 280 -2.46 -6.29 18.66
CA GLU A 280 -3.61 -5.90 19.50
C GLU A 280 -4.75 -5.33 18.63
N HIS A 281 -5.98 -5.74 18.91
CA HIS A 281 -7.19 -5.40 18.17
C HIS A 281 -7.24 -5.88 16.70
N GLY A 282 -6.25 -6.62 16.22
CA GLY A 282 -6.27 -7.28 14.91
C GLY A 282 -7.20 -8.50 14.87
N HIS A 283 -7.34 -9.11 13.68
CA HIS A 283 -8.20 -10.29 13.50
C HIS A 283 -7.81 -11.46 14.40
N CYS A 284 -6.52 -11.66 14.64
CA CYS A 284 -5.94 -12.73 15.44
C CYS A 284 -5.34 -12.22 16.76
N ASP A 285 -5.93 -11.17 17.34
CA ASP A 285 -5.46 -10.57 18.60
C ASP A 285 -5.48 -11.54 19.81
N TYR A 286 -6.27 -12.60 19.74
CA TYR A 286 -6.32 -13.67 20.73
C TYR A 286 -5.13 -14.63 20.69
N ARG A 287 -4.29 -14.56 19.67
CA ARG A 287 -3.08 -15.37 19.53
C ARG A 287 -1.91 -14.73 20.30
N PRO A 288 -0.98 -15.56 20.84
CA PRO A 288 0.06 -15.06 21.72
C PRO A 288 1.12 -14.21 21.01
N MET A 289 1.35 -14.40 19.69
CA MET A 289 2.31 -13.62 18.95
C MET A 289 1.76 -12.24 18.58
N LYS A 290 2.65 -11.22 18.59
CA LYS A 290 2.37 -9.83 18.21
C LYS A 290 3.51 -9.35 17.28
N PHE A 291 3.23 -9.25 16.00
CA PHE A 291 4.26 -9.07 14.98
C PHE A 291 4.50 -7.61 14.55
N ALA A 292 3.84 -6.63 15.18
CA ALA A 292 4.13 -5.23 14.86
C ALA A 292 5.60 -4.89 15.17
N PHE A 293 6.23 -4.11 14.29
CA PHE A 293 7.64 -3.78 14.39
C PHE A 293 8.01 -3.15 15.73
N SER A 294 7.15 -2.26 16.26
CA SER A 294 7.31 -1.64 17.58
C SER A 294 7.18 -2.64 18.73
N GLU A 295 6.36 -3.69 18.59
CA GLU A 295 6.10 -4.68 19.65
C GLU A 295 7.15 -5.80 19.68
N THR A 296 7.94 -5.96 18.62
CA THR A 296 8.96 -7.02 18.48
C THR A 296 10.37 -6.57 18.85
N TYR A 297 10.59 -5.28 19.13
CA TYR A 297 11.91 -4.78 19.49
C TYR A 297 12.38 -5.37 20.84
N ASN A 298 13.50 -6.11 20.84
CA ASN A 298 14.00 -6.85 22.02
C ASN A 298 12.95 -7.76 22.69
N ASN A 299 11.95 -8.22 21.93
CA ASN A 299 10.89 -9.07 22.46
C ASN A 299 10.70 -10.32 21.57
N LEU A 300 11.53 -11.31 21.80
CA LEU A 300 11.49 -12.58 21.09
C LEU A 300 10.19 -13.38 21.37
N THR A 301 9.55 -13.18 22.54
CA THR A 301 8.28 -13.82 22.87
C THR A 301 7.18 -13.35 21.94
N ASN A 302 7.10 -12.04 21.64
CA ASN A 302 6.15 -11.52 20.66
C ASN A 302 6.43 -12.06 19.26
N MET A 303 7.67 -12.42 18.94
CA MET A 303 8.03 -13.10 17.69
C MET A 303 7.74 -14.62 17.72
N GLY A 304 7.19 -15.14 18.81
CA GLY A 304 6.81 -16.55 18.96
C GLY A 304 7.93 -17.47 19.46
N VAL A 305 9.10 -16.94 19.82
CA VAL A 305 10.23 -17.77 20.30
C VAL A 305 9.90 -18.40 21.63
N CYS A 306 9.99 -19.74 21.70
CA CYS A 306 9.64 -20.58 22.84
C CYS A 306 8.17 -20.52 23.29
N VAL A 307 7.31 -19.90 22.52
CA VAL A 307 5.87 -19.82 22.81
C VAL A 307 5.18 -21.10 22.35
N ASP A 308 4.33 -21.65 23.20
CA ASP A 308 3.55 -22.84 22.89
C ASP A 308 2.53 -22.58 21.77
N THR A 309 2.41 -23.57 20.87
CA THR A 309 1.40 -23.54 19.83
C THR A 309 0.02 -23.84 20.44
N GLN A 310 -1.01 -23.26 19.82
CA GLN A 310 -2.41 -23.56 20.09
C GLN A 310 -2.97 -24.39 18.91
N ASP A 311 -4.03 -25.13 19.18
CA ASP A 311 -4.75 -25.91 18.15
C ASP A 311 -3.87 -26.96 17.43
N MET A 312 -3.25 -27.85 18.21
CA MET A 312 -2.33 -28.89 17.72
C MET A 312 -3.03 -30.12 17.08
N GLN A 313 -4.37 -30.14 16.96
CA GLN A 313 -5.13 -31.35 16.63
C GLN A 313 -4.72 -32.02 15.31
N ASN A 314 -4.20 -31.26 14.36
CA ASN A 314 -3.82 -31.73 13.02
C ASN A 314 -2.32 -31.57 12.74
N PHE A 315 -1.50 -31.39 13.76
CA PHE A 315 -0.06 -31.16 13.62
C PHE A 315 0.75 -32.20 14.37
N GLU A 316 1.94 -32.47 13.88
CA GLU A 316 2.90 -33.34 14.56
C GLU A 316 3.30 -32.76 15.93
N PRO A 317 3.40 -33.60 16.99
CA PRO A 317 3.78 -33.11 18.34
C PRO A 317 5.10 -32.34 18.39
N ALA A 318 5.99 -32.57 17.43
CA ALA A 318 7.25 -31.83 17.31
C ALA A 318 7.03 -30.34 17.08
N LEU A 319 5.90 -29.90 16.52
CA LEU A 319 5.55 -28.50 16.25
C LEU A 319 4.89 -27.78 17.44
N SER A 320 5.18 -28.24 18.65
CA SER A 320 4.60 -27.70 19.90
C SER A 320 5.01 -26.26 20.25
N LYS A 321 6.02 -25.72 19.57
CA LYS A 321 6.45 -24.33 19.73
C LYS A 321 6.21 -23.54 18.45
N LEU A 322 5.86 -22.26 18.60
CA LEU A 322 5.75 -21.35 17.44
C LEU A 322 7.10 -21.18 16.76
N VAL A 323 8.14 -20.92 17.53
CA VAL A 323 9.53 -20.88 17.08
C VAL A 323 10.41 -21.63 18.09
N THR A 324 11.10 -22.65 17.62
CA THR A 324 12.14 -23.38 18.38
C THR A 324 13.50 -22.88 17.92
N PRO A 325 14.31 -22.23 18.78
CA PRO A 325 15.64 -21.76 18.43
C PRO A 325 16.50 -22.84 17.80
N GLY A 326 17.15 -22.51 16.67
CA GLY A 326 18.04 -23.42 15.94
C GLY A 326 17.36 -24.63 15.29
N ASN A 327 16.02 -24.68 15.21
CA ASN A 327 15.34 -25.86 14.66
C ASN A 327 14.03 -25.52 13.91
N ILE A 328 14.14 -25.42 12.60
CA ILE A 328 13.00 -25.13 11.71
C ILE A 328 11.94 -26.24 11.71
N TYR A 329 12.35 -27.51 11.83
CA TYR A 329 11.45 -28.68 11.82
C TYR A 329 10.59 -28.78 13.08
N ARG A 330 10.93 -28.04 14.12
CA ARG A 330 10.17 -27.93 15.37
C ARG A 330 9.50 -26.57 15.54
N SER A 331 9.47 -25.75 14.46
CA SER A 331 8.92 -24.40 14.47
C SER A 331 7.65 -24.35 13.63
N MET A 332 6.50 -24.20 14.31
CA MET A 332 5.20 -24.10 13.68
C MET A 332 5.13 -22.93 12.68
N LEU A 333 5.76 -21.80 13.01
CA LEU A 333 5.81 -20.63 12.14
C LEU A 333 6.42 -20.97 10.78
N TYR A 334 7.59 -21.64 10.77
CA TYR A 334 8.24 -22.08 9.54
C TYR A 334 7.34 -23.04 8.74
N HIS A 335 6.75 -24.04 9.41
CA HIS A 335 5.84 -24.98 8.77
C HIS A 335 4.67 -24.28 8.05
N ARG A 336 4.04 -23.27 8.71
CA ARG A 336 2.91 -22.53 8.14
C ARG A 336 3.31 -21.58 7.01
N LEU A 337 4.52 -21.07 7.00
CA LEU A 337 5.06 -20.24 5.91
C LEU A 337 5.42 -21.10 4.70
N ASN A 338 5.98 -22.30 4.94
CA ASN A 338 6.50 -23.22 3.94
C ASN A 338 5.46 -24.26 3.46
N THR A 339 4.18 -23.88 3.38
CA THR A 339 3.11 -24.71 2.81
C THR A 339 2.14 -23.87 2.00
N VAL A 340 1.54 -24.48 0.98
CA VAL A 340 0.44 -23.90 0.18
C VAL A 340 -0.93 -24.42 0.61
N ASP A 341 -0.98 -25.41 1.51
CA ASP A 341 -2.23 -25.97 2.02
C ASP A 341 -3.07 -24.89 2.71
N GLU A 342 -4.25 -24.62 2.17
CA GLU A 342 -5.14 -23.55 2.65
C GLU A 342 -5.59 -23.72 4.11
N THR A 343 -5.56 -24.94 4.62
CA THR A 343 -5.89 -25.26 6.02
C THR A 343 -4.79 -24.80 6.98
N TYR A 344 -3.54 -24.81 6.52
CA TYR A 344 -2.37 -24.64 7.39
C TYR A 344 -1.55 -23.39 7.07
N ARG A 345 -1.57 -22.92 5.82
CA ARG A 345 -0.71 -21.80 5.39
C ARG A 345 -0.97 -20.51 6.16
N MET A 346 0.08 -19.72 6.31
CA MET A 346 0.01 -18.34 6.76
C MET A 346 0.80 -17.45 5.78
N PRO A 347 0.28 -16.26 5.42
CA PRO A 347 -1.06 -15.75 5.65
C PRO A 347 -2.16 -16.63 5.03
N LEU A 348 -3.36 -16.58 5.63
CA LEU A 348 -4.54 -17.35 5.14
C LEU A 348 -4.99 -16.88 3.75
N HIS A 349 -4.87 -15.57 3.48
CA HIS A 349 -5.26 -14.93 2.23
C HIS A 349 -4.07 -14.14 1.66
N GLY A 350 -4.15 -13.80 0.37
CA GLY A 350 -3.18 -12.95 -0.31
C GLY A 350 -1.99 -13.70 -0.92
N ARG A 351 -1.93 -15.04 -0.80
CA ARG A 351 -0.96 -15.87 -1.52
C ARG A 351 -1.54 -17.23 -1.89
N THR A 352 -1.08 -17.78 -2.99
CA THR A 352 -1.35 -19.14 -3.45
C THR A 352 -0.07 -19.97 -3.58
N VAL A 353 1.09 -19.30 -3.64
CA VAL A 353 2.42 -19.91 -3.68
C VAL A 353 3.23 -19.59 -2.43
N ILE A 354 4.32 -20.32 -2.23
CA ILE A 354 5.29 -20.04 -1.15
C ILE A 354 6.09 -18.79 -1.52
N HIS A 355 6.32 -17.92 -0.54
CA HIS A 355 7.28 -16.82 -0.63
C HIS A 355 8.67 -17.37 -0.29
N GLU A 356 9.40 -17.83 -1.28
CA GLU A 356 10.67 -18.56 -1.09
C GLU A 356 11.68 -17.73 -0.30
N GLU A 357 11.85 -16.44 -0.65
CA GLU A 357 12.78 -15.51 0.00
C GLU A 357 12.38 -15.22 1.45
N GLY A 358 11.07 -15.10 1.70
CA GLY A 358 10.53 -14.92 3.06
C GLY A 358 10.71 -16.15 3.94
N VAL A 359 10.56 -17.35 3.38
CA VAL A 359 10.82 -18.61 4.08
C VAL A 359 12.29 -18.75 4.41
N LEU A 360 13.19 -18.48 3.45
CA LEU A 360 14.63 -18.48 3.68
C LEU A 360 15.06 -17.47 4.75
N LEU A 361 14.52 -16.26 4.71
CA LEU A 361 14.78 -15.23 5.72
C LEU A 361 14.41 -15.71 7.13
N VAL A 362 13.24 -16.32 7.28
CA VAL A 362 12.76 -16.85 8.58
C VAL A 362 13.58 -18.06 9.01
N GLU A 363 13.99 -18.91 8.09
CA GLU A 363 14.89 -20.04 8.35
C GLU A 363 16.25 -19.56 8.87
N GLU A 364 16.90 -18.60 8.18
CA GLU A 364 18.17 -18.00 8.62
C GLU A 364 18.04 -17.42 10.03
N TRP A 365 16.96 -16.71 10.29
CA TRP A 365 16.71 -16.13 11.61
C TRP A 365 16.55 -17.20 12.69
N ILE A 366 15.71 -18.23 12.46
CA ILE A 366 15.49 -19.31 13.44
C ILE A 366 16.83 -20.01 13.74
N ASN A 367 17.63 -20.29 12.70
CA ASN A 367 18.93 -20.94 12.86
C ASN A 367 19.97 -20.05 13.58
N SER A 368 19.81 -18.73 13.56
CA SER A 368 20.66 -17.79 14.29
C SER A 368 20.35 -17.71 15.79
N LEU A 369 19.19 -18.20 16.22
CA LEU A 369 18.79 -18.20 17.62
C LEU A 369 19.49 -19.34 18.38
N THR A 370 20.24 -18.98 19.44
CA THR A 370 21.09 -19.93 20.19
C THR A 370 20.54 -20.32 21.57
N THR A 371 19.65 -19.51 22.14
CA THR A 371 19.11 -19.77 23.48
C THR A 371 18.01 -20.83 23.41
N PRO A 372 18.18 -22.03 24.00
CA PRO A 372 17.16 -23.07 23.96
C PRO A 372 15.91 -22.65 24.75
N CYS A 373 14.78 -23.24 24.42
CA CYS A 373 13.58 -23.13 25.24
C CYS A 373 13.75 -23.97 26.53
N ASN A 374 13.35 -23.40 27.65
CA ASN A 374 13.33 -24.08 28.95
C ASN A 374 12.23 -25.14 29.00
#